data_21e50f89139895beb835d693a3dc59bc
#
_entry.id   21e50f89139895beb835d693a3dc59bc
#
_cell.length_a   1.000
_cell.length_b   1.000
_cell.length_c   1.000
_cell.angle_alpha   90.00
_cell.angle_beta   90.00
_cell.angle_gamma   90.00
#
_symmetry.space_group_name_H-M   'P 1'
#
loop_
_entity.id
_entity.type
_entity.pdbx_description
1 polymer ?
#
loop_
_entity_poly.entity_id
_entity_poly.type
_entity_poly.pdbx_seq_one_letter_code
_entity_poly.pdbx_strand_id
1 'polypeptide(L)'
;MKSYFIFLDKIVFSCNISCFSKFILQIYKTSVSVLNQKTIKHEITLKGMGLHTGLRVNLTIKPAEPNAGIVFKRTDIKINNIVIPNLFNVNSAVFCTTITNESGVSVSTVEHLMGALYGMGIDNALIEIDNQELPILDGSAKLFVEAISKVGIKNSDKPIKVIKIEKKIEFVDGKKTISIEPNKISLDIDFEIKYKNDLIGSQRNLVKVYEDDLDEI
;
A
#
# COMPACT_ATOMS: atom_id res chain seq x y z
N MET A 1 14.99 11.89 0.09
CA MET A 1 14.20 11.70 -1.14
C MET A 1 12.98 10.91 -0.73
N LYS A 2 11.81 11.55 -0.67
CA LYS A 2 10.60 10.95 -0.09
C LYS A 2 9.77 10.34 -1.20
N SER A 3 9.59 9.04 -1.13
CA SER A 3 8.87 8.24 -2.11
C SER A 3 7.38 8.26 -1.75
N TYR A 4 6.56 8.61 -2.69
CA TYR A 4 5.11 8.51 -2.60
C TYR A 4 4.67 7.26 -3.31
N PHE A 5 3.79 6.52 -2.68
CA PHE A 5 3.26 5.29 -3.22
C PHE A 5 1.89 5.53 -3.81
N ILE A 6 1.74 5.24 -5.09
CA ILE A 6 0.49 4.72 -5.60
C ILE A 6 0.60 3.21 -5.35
N PHE A 7 -0.01 2.73 -4.28
CA PHE A 7 -0.20 1.29 -4.10
C PHE A 7 -1.31 0.86 -5.05
N LEU A 8 -0.91 0.38 -6.19
CA LEU A 8 -1.78 -0.41 -7.04
C LEU A 8 -1.78 -1.84 -6.46
N ASP A 9 -2.45 -2.02 -5.33
CA ASP A 9 -2.41 -3.24 -4.51
C ASP A 9 -2.89 -4.52 -5.22
N LYS A 10 -3.45 -4.39 -6.39
CA LYS A 10 -3.85 -5.53 -7.22
C LYS A 10 -2.96 -5.78 -8.43
N ILE A 11 -1.89 -5.01 -8.63
CA ILE A 11 -1.00 -5.13 -9.79
C ILE A 11 0.37 -5.71 -9.41
N VAL A 12 0.50 -6.31 -8.27
CA VAL A 12 1.67 -7.14 -7.97
C VAL A 12 1.48 -8.52 -8.62
N PHE A 13 1.38 -8.54 -9.91
CA PHE A 13 1.70 -9.74 -10.65
C PHE A 13 3.21 -9.93 -10.63
N SER A 14 3.66 -11.17 -10.50
CA SER A 14 5.05 -11.61 -10.57
C SER A 14 5.77 -11.04 -11.81
N CYS A 15 5.99 -9.75 -11.81
CA CYS A 15 6.87 -9.05 -12.72
C CYS A 15 8.21 -8.90 -12.02
N ASN A 16 9.29 -9.11 -12.75
CA ASN A 16 10.64 -8.94 -12.23
C ASN A 16 10.80 -7.52 -11.67
N ILE A 17 11.15 -7.38 -10.40
CA ILE A 17 11.26 -6.10 -9.65
C ILE A 17 12.06 -5.04 -10.42
N SER A 18 13.09 -5.47 -11.16
CA SER A 18 13.93 -4.61 -12.00
C SER A 18 13.15 -3.94 -13.16
N CYS A 19 12.10 -4.53 -13.67
CA CYS A 19 11.28 -3.97 -14.74
C CYS A 19 10.27 -2.94 -14.22
N PHE A 20 9.69 -3.21 -13.06
CA PHE A 20 8.71 -2.29 -12.44
C PHE A 20 9.39 -0.99 -11.94
N SER A 21 10.64 -1.06 -11.48
CA SER A 21 11.40 0.12 -11.10
C SER A 21 11.68 1.06 -12.28
N LYS A 22 11.94 0.52 -13.49
CA LYS A 22 12.12 1.32 -14.72
C LYS A 22 10.82 2.00 -15.16
N PHE A 23 9.67 1.34 -14.98
CA PHE A 23 8.36 1.90 -15.28
C PHE A 23 8.06 3.13 -14.40
N ILE A 24 8.33 3.05 -13.09
CA ILE A 24 8.09 4.15 -12.15
C ILE A 24 9.04 5.33 -12.37
N LEU A 25 10.29 5.10 -12.72
CA LEU A 25 11.25 6.19 -13.01
C LEU A 25 10.80 7.10 -14.18
N GLN A 26 9.92 6.63 -15.06
CA GLN A 26 9.35 7.44 -16.15
C GLN A 26 8.19 8.34 -15.74
N ILE A 27 7.63 8.15 -14.52
CA ILE A 27 6.42 8.86 -14.04
C ILE A 27 6.77 10.15 -13.27
N TYR A 28 8.04 10.36 -12.88
CA TYR A 28 8.41 11.39 -11.93
C TYR A 28 8.25 12.83 -12.46
N LYS A 29 7.07 13.42 -12.19
CA LYS A 29 6.91 14.87 -12.05
C LYS A 29 6.05 15.14 -10.83
N THR A 30 6.64 15.60 -9.73
CA THR A 30 5.90 15.96 -8.52
C THR A 30 5.33 17.37 -8.64
N SER A 31 4.05 17.54 -8.41
CA SER A 31 3.41 18.83 -8.20
C SER A 31 2.97 18.98 -6.74
N VAL A 32 2.95 20.21 -6.23
CA VAL A 32 2.36 20.52 -4.92
C VAL A 32 0.85 20.63 -5.09
N SER A 33 0.10 19.88 -4.28
CA SER A 33 -1.36 19.94 -4.30
C SER A 33 -1.87 20.97 -3.28
N VAL A 34 -3.13 21.35 -3.41
CA VAL A 34 -3.85 22.13 -2.38
C VAL A 34 -4.37 21.25 -1.23
N LEU A 35 -4.27 19.92 -1.34
CA LEU A 35 -4.68 18.99 -0.29
C LEU A 35 -3.57 18.81 0.74
N ASN A 36 -3.95 18.76 2.00
CA ASN A 36 -3.02 18.58 3.10
C ASN A 36 -2.86 17.11 3.46
N GLN A 37 -1.67 16.77 3.99
CA GLN A 37 -1.36 15.44 4.49
C GLN A 37 -2.25 15.11 5.68
N LYS A 38 -2.54 13.81 5.82
CA LYS A 38 -3.40 13.27 6.88
C LYS A 38 -2.66 12.20 7.69
N THR A 39 -3.07 12.07 8.95
CA THR A 39 -2.69 10.95 9.84
C THR A 39 -3.91 10.51 10.64
N ILE A 40 -3.85 9.35 11.28
CA ILE A 40 -4.91 8.93 12.21
C ILE A 40 -4.93 9.83 13.44
N LYS A 41 -6.11 10.02 14.06
CA LYS A 41 -6.28 10.92 15.21
C LYS A 41 -5.81 10.27 16.51
N HIS A 42 -6.06 8.98 16.69
CA HIS A 42 -5.68 8.20 17.87
C HIS A 42 -5.06 6.87 17.42
N GLU A 43 -4.28 6.23 18.29
CA GLU A 43 -3.68 4.94 17.98
C GLU A 43 -4.72 3.82 17.85
N ILE A 44 -4.40 2.84 17.02
CA ILE A 44 -5.20 1.63 16.78
C ILE A 44 -4.37 0.44 17.17
N THR A 45 -4.92 -0.48 17.97
CA THR A 45 -4.28 -1.78 18.24
C THR A 45 -5.16 -2.90 17.69
N LEU A 46 -4.57 -3.74 16.86
CA LEU A 46 -5.18 -4.92 16.27
C LEU A 46 -4.38 -6.16 16.64
N LYS A 47 -5.07 -7.29 16.80
CA LYS A 47 -4.45 -8.58 17.08
C LYS A 47 -4.99 -9.60 16.09
N GLY A 48 -4.12 -10.46 15.60
CA GLY A 48 -4.52 -11.50 14.66
C GLY A 48 -3.42 -12.53 14.45
N MET A 49 -3.48 -13.20 13.32
CA MET A 49 -2.50 -14.20 12.88
C MET A 49 -1.99 -13.86 11.49
N GLY A 50 -0.71 -14.10 11.23
CA GLY A 50 -0.15 -14.08 9.90
C GLY A 50 -0.70 -15.23 9.06
N LEU A 51 -1.06 -14.95 7.80
CA LEU A 51 -1.62 -15.95 6.88
C LEU A 51 -0.62 -17.06 6.54
N HIS A 52 0.62 -16.66 6.28
CA HIS A 52 1.68 -17.58 5.83
C HIS A 52 2.48 -18.13 6.99
N THR A 53 2.72 -17.34 8.03
CA THR A 53 3.49 -17.76 9.21
C THR A 53 2.67 -18.55 10.22
N GLY A 54 1.36 -18.31 10.30
CA GLY A 54 0.49 -18.87 11.33
C GLY A 54 0.80 -18.34 12.74
N LEU A 55 1.66 -17.30 12.86
CA LEU A 55 2.07 -16.75 14.14
C LEU A 55 1.10 -15.64 14.59
N ARG A 56 0.88 -15.55 15.90
CA ARG A 56 0.13 -14.43 16.47
C ARG A 56 0.94 -13.14 16.35
N VAL A 57 0.26 -12.06 16.07
CA VAL A 57 0.86 -10.75 15.89
C VAL A 57 0.01 -9.66 16.53
N ASN A 58 0.67 -8.73 17.21
CA ASN A 58 0.09 -7.49 17.67
C ASN A 58 0.58 -6.36 16.75
N LEU A 59 -0.36 -5.64 16.20
CA LEU A 59 -0.14 -4.50 15.32
C LEU A 59 -0.65 -3.24 16.01
N THR A 60 0.16 -2.18 16.09
CA THR A 60 -0.26 -0.88 16.58
C THR A 60 0.03 0.18 15.52
N ILE A 61 -1.01 0.86 15.05
CA ILE A 61 -0.89 2.00 14.13
C ILE A 61 -0.95 3.26 14.97
N LYS A 62 0.05 4.12 14.86
CA LYS A 62 0.17 5.38 15.62
C LYS A 62 0.15 6.58 14.69
N PRO A 63 -0.38 7.73 15.14
CA PRO A 63 -0.21 8.97 14.43
C PRO A 63 1.27 9.27 14.18
N ALA A 64 1.57 9.89 13.05
CA ALA A 64 2.92 10.34 12.76
C ALA A 64 2.93 11.79 12.27
N GLU A 65 4.08 12.45 12.44
CA GLU A 65 4.26 13.84 12.06
C GLU A 65 4.21 14.02 10.53
N PRO A 66 3.82 15.20 10.05
CA PRO A 66 3.81 15.49 8.63
C PRO A 66 5.17 15.20 7.97
N ASN A 67 5.12 14.61 6.80
CA ASN A 67 6.27 14.14 6.05
C ASN A 67 7.02 12.92 6.63
N ALA A 68 6.52 12.26 7.65
CA ALA A 68 7.06 10.99 8.12
C ALA A 68 6.85 9.87 7.08
N GLY A 69 5.73 9.94 6.35
CA GLY A 69 5.28 8.84 5.50
C GLY A 69 4.76 7.67 6.34
N ILE A 70 4.53 6.55 5.68
CA ILE A 70 4.22 5.29 6.35
C ILE A 70 5.54 4.62 6.73
N VAL A 71 5.67 4.21 7.99
CA VAL A 71 6.88 3.59 8.53
C VAL A 71 6.51 2.37 9.35
N PHE A 72 7.08 1.21 9.02
CA PHE A 72 6.98 0.01 9.85
C PHE A 72 8.13 -0.07 10.84
N LYS A 73 7.83 -0.52 12.06
CA LYS A 73 8.80 -0.77 13.12
C LYS A 73 8.58 -2.15 13.72
N ARG A 74 9.56 -3.03 13.60
CA ARG A 74 9.60 -4.36 14.23
C ARG A 74 9.98 -4.22 15.69
N THR A 75 9.02 -4.41 16.60
CA THR A 75 9.25 -4.24 18.05
C THR A 75 9.93 -5.43 18.69
N ASP A 76 9.90 -6.58 18.05
CA ASP A 76 10.61 -7.80 18.41
C ASP A 76 12.10 -7.77 18.08
N ILE A 77 12.55 -6.80 17.27
CA ILE A 77 13.95 -6.60 16.87
C ILE A 77 14.46 -5.31 17.52
N LYS A 78 15.66 -5.36 18.10
CA LYS A 78 16.22 -4.22 18.83
C LYS A 78 16.96 -3.21 17.97
N ILE A 79 17.60 -3.66 16.89
CA ILE A 79 18.50 -2.84 16.06
C ILE A 79 18.05 -2.91 14.61
N ASN A 80 18.13 -1.77 13.87
CA ASN A 80 17.78 -1.67 12.46
C ASN A 80 16.35 -2.13 12.14
N ASN A 81 15.43 -1.90 13.07
CA ASN A 81 14.08 -2.45 13.08
C ASN A 81 13.07 -1.60 12.31
N ILE A 82 13.51 -0.56 11.62
CA ILE A 82 12.67 0.31 10.78
C ILE A 82 12.67 -0.20 9.35
N VAL A 83 11.47 -0.38 8.80
CA VAL A 83 11.26 -0.78 7.42
C VAL A 83 10.35 0.26 6.75
N ILE A 84 10.86 0.92 5.72
CA ILE A 84 10.13 1.93 4.98
C ILE A 84 9.53 1.27 3.73
N PRO A 85 8.19 1.30 3.56
CA PRO A 85 7.55 0.76 2.39
C PRO A 85 7.82 1.66 1.19
N ASN A 86 8.86 1.36 0.45
CA ASN A 86 9.14 1.97 -0.82
C ASN A 86 9.37 0.87 -1.87
N LEU A 87 9.14 1.19 -3.13
CA LEU A 87 9.24 0.24 -4.23
C LEU A 87 10.57 -0.51 -4.27
N PHE A 88 11.67 0.16 -3.93
CA PHE A 88 13.01 -0.42 -3.98
C PHE A 88 13.28 -1.38 -2.81
N ASN A 89 12.44 -1.34 -1.77
CA ASN A 89 12.48 -2.22 -0.62
C ASN A 89 11.57 -3.46 -0.77
N VAL A 90 10.82 -3.56 -1.88
CA VAL A 90 10.05 -4.78 -2.19
C VAL A 90 11.02 -5.90 -2.51
N ASN A 91 11.10 -6.88 -1.62
CA ASN A 91 11.99 -8.05 -1.76
C ASN A 91 11.30 -9.23 -2.44
N SER A 92 10.01 -9.42 -2.18
CA SER A 92 9.20 -10.49 -2.77
C SER A 92 7.77 -10.02 -2.97
N ALA A 93 7.15 -10.55 -4.04
CA ALA A 93 5.73 -10.42 -4.34
C ALA A 93 5.12 -11.78 -4.67
N VAL A 94 5.70 -12.86 -4.14
CA VAL A 94 5.19 -14.23 -4.31
C VAL A 94 4.24 -14.52 -3.15
N PHE A 95 2.95 -14.68 -3.48
CA PHE A 95 1.81 -14.87 -2.56
C PHE A 95 1.47 -13.69 -1.65
N CYS A 96 2.42 -12.82 -1.31
CA CYS A 96 2.22 -11.60 -0.55
C CYS A 96 3.33 -10.59 -0.87
N THR A 97 3.07 -9.32 -0.55
CA THR A 97 4.09 -8.27 -0.67
C THR A 97 4.95 -8.25 0.58
N THR A 98 6.26 -8.49 0.39
CA THR A 98 7.28 -8.40 1.45
C THR A 98 8.22 -7.24 1.16
N ILE A 99 8.36 -6.35 2.12
CA ILE A 99 9.32 -5.25 2.11
C ILE A 99 10.46 -5.54 3.10
N THR A 100 11.68 -5.19 2.71
CA THR A 100 12.88 -5.50 3.49
C THR A 100 13.80 -4.28 3.49
N ASN A 101 14.36 -3.93 4.64
CA ASN A 101 15.37 -2.88 4.71
C ASN A 101 16.77 -3.40 4.37
N GLU A 102 17.76 -2.51 4.31
CA GLU A 102 19.15 -2.83 3.97
C GLU A 102 19.81 -3.83 4.94
N SER A 103 19.30 -3.93 6.17
CA SER A 103 19.79 -4.88 7.19
C SER A 103 19.09 -6.24 7.14
N GLY A 104 18.22 -6.50 6.15
CA GLY A 104 17.50 -7.74 6.00
C GLY A 104 16.26 -7.90 6.91
N VAL A 105 15.90 -6.85 7.65
CA VAL A 105 14.66 -6.87 8.45
C VAL A 105 13.46 -6.68 7.52
N SER A 106 12.50 -7.60 7.59
CA SER A 106 11.36 -7.64 6.69
C SER A 106 10.02 -7.49 7.41
N VAL A 107 9.03 -7.00 6.64
CA VAL A 107 7.61 -7.00 6.97
C VAL A 107 6.86 -7.52 5.76
N SER A 108 5.96 -8.48 5.93
CA SER A 108 5.20 -9.13 4.87
C SER A 108 3.70 -8.98 5.02
N THR A 109 2.95 -9.30 3.93
CA THR A 109 1.48 -9.19 3.84
C THR A 109 1.01 -7.76 4.13
N VAL A 110 1.72 -6.77 3.54
CA VAL A 110 1.49 -5.34 3.80
C VAL A 110 0.35 -4.76 2.98
N GLU A 111 -0.08 -5.44 1.91
CA GLU A 111 -0.99 -4.94 0.88
C GLU A 111 -2.35 -4.48 1.41
N HIS A 112 -2.99 -5.24 2.31
CA HIS A 112 -4.32 -4.91 2.83
C HIS A 112 -4.32 -3.65 3.70
N LEU A 113 -3.32 -3.54 4.60
CA LEU A 113 -3.16 -2.33 5.41
C LEU A 113 -2.78 -1.12 4.57
N MET A 114 -1.86 -1.30 3.61
CA MET A 114 -1.45 -0.19 2.74
C MET A 114 -2.61 0.29 1.86
N GLY A 115 -3.45 -0.64 1.35
CA GLY A 115 -4.68 -0.32 0.62
C GLY A 115 -5.66 0.47 1.49
N ALA A 116 -5.88 0.05 2.74
CA ALA A 116 -6.72 0.78 3.69
C ALA A 116 -6.19 2.19 3.97
N LEU A 117 -4.89 2.33 4.27
CA LEU A 117 -4.27 3.63 4.53
C LEU A 117 -4.39 4.57 3.31
N TYR A 118 -4.15 4.04 2.11
CA TYR A 118 -4.29 4.80 0.88
C TYR A 118 -5.74 5.22 0.62
N GLY A 119 -6.70 4.28 0.70
CA GLY A 119 -8.13 4.56 0.49
C GLY A 119 -8.67 5.59 1.49
N MET A 120 -8.21 5.55 2.75
CA MET A 120 -8.55 6.53 3.78
C MET A 120 -7.76 7.85 3.68
N GLY A 121 -6.83 7.97 2.72
CA GLY A 121 -6.00 9.15 2.52
C GLY A 121 -5.00 9.40 3.65
N ILE A 122 -4.53 8.36 4.33
CA ILE A 122 -3.52 8.48 5.39
C ILE A 122 -2.12 8.54 4.78
N ASP A 123 -1.47 9.67 4.92
CA ASP A 123 -0.13 9.93 4.39
C ASP A 123 0.98 9.60 5.39
N ASN A 124 0.69 9.67 6.69
CA ASN A 124 1.70 9.53 7.74
C ASN A 124 1.20 8.62 8.85
N ALA A 125 1.90 7.52 9.11
CA ALA A 125 1.63 6.62 10.23
C ALA A 125 2.89 5.85 10.63
N LEU A 126 3.08 5.63 11.93
CA LEU A 126 4.04 4.69 12.48
C LEU A 126 3.31 3.39 12.81
N ILE A 127 3.74 2.29 12.21
CA ILE A 127 3.13 0.97 12.33
C ILE A 127 4.10 0.08 13.10
N GLU A 128 3.79 -0.17 14.36
CA GLU A 128 4.55 -1.09 15.22
C GLU A 128 3.97 -2.50 15.11
N ILE A 129 4.85 -3.46 14.93
CA ILE A 129 4.50 -4.88 14.78
C ILE A 129 5.52 -5.74 15.51
N ASP A 130 5.05 -6.74 16.25
CA ASP A 130 5.88 -7.64 17.05
C ASP A 130 6.25 -8.96 16.34
N ASN A 131 6.01 -9.04 15.04
CA ASN A 131 6.36 -10.19 14.20
C ASN A 131 6.66 -9.74 12.76
N GLN A 132 7.12 -10.67 11.90
CA GLN A 132 7.50 -10.37 10.52
C GLN A 132 6.31 -10.22 9.55
N GLU A 133 5.12 -10.67 9.91
CA GLU A 133 3.95 -10.67 9.04
C GLU A 133 2.79 -9.92 9.68
N LEU A 134 2.09 -9.07 8.91
CA LEU A 134 0.89 -8.40 9.37
C LEU A 134 -0.24 -9.41 9.60
N PRO A 135 -1.19 -9.09 10.52
CA PRO A 135 -2.36 -9.94 10.73
C PRO A 135 -3.24 -9.91 9.49
N ILE A 136 -3.65 -11.08 9.01
CA ILE A 136 -4.54 -11.20 7.83
C ILE A 136 -5.95 -10.75 8.11
N LEU A 137 -6.38 -10.76 9.37
CA LEU A 137 -7.73 -10.45 9.82
C LEU A 137 -8.79 -11.27 9.06
N ASP A 138 -9.68 -10.60 8.32
CA ASP A 138 -10.71 -11.23 7.47
C ASP A 138 -10.25 -11.47 6.02
N GLY A 139 -9.00 -11.13 5.69
CA GLY A 139 -8.45 -11.27 4.34
C GLY A 139 -8.80 -10.11 3.41
N SER A 140 -9.32 -9.00 3.95
CA SER A 140 -9.62 -7.77 3.20
C SER A 140 -9.04 -6.54 3.87
N ALA A 141 -9.19 -5.37 3.25
CA ALA A 141 -8.85 -4.08 3.84
C ALA A 141 -9.91 -3.57 4.83
N LYS A 142 -11.12 -4.15 4.84
CA LYS A 142 -12.31 -3.67 5.54
C LYS A 142 -12.07 -3.39 7.02
N LEU A 143 -11.53 -4.36 7.76
CA LEU A 143 -11.33 -4.21 9.21
C LEU A 143 -10.30 -3.12 9.55
N PHE A 144 -9.32 -2.86 8.67
CA PHE A 144 -8.40 -1.74 8.82
C PHE A 144 -9.12 -0.41 8.56
N VAL A 145 -9.95 -0.32 7.52
CA VAL A 145 -10.76 0.88 7.21
C VAL A 145 -11.70 1.20 8.36
N GLU A 146 -12.42 0.22 8.89
CA GLU A 146 -13.32 0.38 10.03
C GLU A 146 -12.57 0.89 11.28
N ALA A 147 -11.38 0.35 11.56
CA ALA A 147 -10.56 0.78 12.69
C ALA A 147 -10.07 2.22 12.53
N ILE A 148 -9.63 2.62 11.32
CA ILE A 148 -9.22 3.99 11.00
C ILE A 148 -10.41 4.95 11.12
N SER A 149 -11.56 4.59 10.56
CA SER A 149 -12.79 5.40 10.63
C SER A 149 -13.22 5.65 12.08
N LYS A 150 -13.14 4.62 12.92
CA LYS A 150 -13.51 4.71 14.34
C LYS A 150 -12.65 5.69 15.14
N VAL A 151 -11.35 5.74 14.91
CA VAL A 151 -10.43 6.65 15.62
C VAL A 151 -10.40 8.04 15.00
N GLY A 152 -10.84 8.17 13.75
CA GLY A 152 -10.88 9.42 13.01
C GLY A 152 -9.53 9.82 12.43
N ILE A 153 -9.59 10.83 11.56
CA ILE A 153 -8.47 11.35 10.78
C ILE A 153 -8.15 12.78 11.22
N LYS A 154 -6.86 13.11 11.24
CA LYS A 154 -6.34 14.45 11.55
C LYS A 154 -5.61 15.01 10.33
N ASN A 155 -6.01 16.20 9.88
CA ASN A 155 -5.30 16.94 8.84
C ASN A 155 -4.06 17.64 9.41
N SER A 156 -3.03 17.74 8.61
CA SER A 156 -1.84 18.55 8.89
C SER A 156 -1.89 19.89 8.15
N ASP A 157 -0.89 20.74 8.40
CA ASP A 157 -0.67 22.00 7.67
C ASP A 157 0.27 21.83 6.46
N LYS A 158 0.70 20.62 6.16
CA LYS A 158 1.64 20.35 5.06
C LYS A 158 0.90 19.78 3.85
N PRO A 159 1.18 20.31 2.64
CA PRO A 159 0.57 19.80 1.43
C PRO A 159 1.05 18.38 1.11
N ILE A 160 0.18 17.59 0.50
CA ILE A 160 0.59 16.33 -0.12
C ILE A 160 1.40 16.62 -1.38
N LYS A 161 2.28 15.69 -1.74
CA LYS A 161 2.93 15.68 -3.05
C LYS A 161 2.21 14.66 -3.91
N VAL A 162 1.77 15.06 -5.07
CA VAL A 162 1.07 14.20 -6.02
C VAL A 162 1.95 13.85 -7.21
N ILE A 163 1.79 12.65 -7.74
CA ILE A 163 2.37 12.24 -9.01
C ILE A 163 1.34 12.51 -10.09
N LYS A 164 1.65 13.42 -11.01
CA LYS A 164 0.80 13.70 -12.16
C LYS A 164 1.20 12.84 -13.34
N ILE A 165 0.24 12.08 -13.86
CA ILE A 165 0.43 11.30 -15.08
C ILE A 165 0.13 12.23 -16.26
N GLU A 166 1.11 12.47 -17.13
CA GLU A 166 0.98 13.38 -18.28
C GLU A 166 0.74 12.64 -19.60
N LYS A 167 1.08 11.35 -19.67
CA LYS A 167 0.91 10.52 -20.87
C LYS A 167 0.67 9.06 -20.49
N LYS A 168 0.09 8.30 -21.42
CA LYS A 168 0.00 6.85 -21.23
C LYS A 168 1.39 6.23 -21.16
N ILE A 169 1.57 5.37 -20.19
CA ILE A 169 2.75 4.53 -20.00
C ILE A 169 2.26 3.09 -19.92
N GLU A 170 2.92 2.19 -20.62
CA GLU A 170 2.56 0.78 -20.67
C GLU A 170 3.80 -0.07 -20.50
N PHE A 171 3.65 -1.15 -19.78
CA PHE A 171 4.67 -2.16 -19.60
C PHE A 171 4.08 -3.55 -19.86
N VAL A 172 4.80 -4.36 -20.64
CA VAL A 172 4.40 -5.72 -21.04
C VAL A 172 5.48 -6.71 -20.61
N ASP A 173 5.06 -7.77 -19.92
CA ASP A 173 5.90 -8.92 -19.54
C ASP A 173 5.21 -10.21 -19.96
N GLY A 174 5.59 -10.73 -21.12
CA GLY A 174 4.97 -11.90 -21.73
C GLY A 174 3.48 -11.66 -22.01
N LYS A 175 2.59 -12.34 -21.27
CA LYS A 175 1.12 -12.22 -21.41
C LYS A 175 0.52 -11.25 -20.39
N LYS A 176 1.33 -10.59 -19.57
CA LYS A 176 0.89 -9.66 -18.54
C LYS A 176 1.15 -8.24 -19.01
N THR A 177 0.19 -7.36 -18.79
CA THR A 177 0.31 -5.95 -19.16
C THR A 177 -0.15 -5.09 -18.00
N ILE A 178 0.58 -4.01 -17.75
CA ILE A 178 0.17 -2.94 -16.87
C ILE A 178 0.28 -1.62 -17.63
N SER A 179 -0.74 -0.78 -17.53
CA SER A 179 -0.69 0.57 -18.10
C SER A 179 -1.27 1.59 -17.13
N ILE A 180 -0.78 2.81 -17.24
CA ILE A 180 -1.30 3.97 -16.53
C ILE A 180 -1.46 5.10 -17.52
N GLU A 181 -2.58 5.83 -17.45
CA GLU A 181 -2.86 6.96 -18.34
C GLU A 181 -3.52 8.12 -17.58
N PRO A 182 -3.44 9.36 -18.11
CA PRO A 182 -4.08 10.50 -17.50
C PRO A 182 -5.59 10.30 -17.37
N ASN A 183 -6.14 10.63 -16.19
CA ASN A 183 -7.57 10.74 -15.96
C ASN A 183 -7.92 12.14 -15.45
N LYS A 184 -9.19 12.55 -15.56
CA LYS A 184 -9.59 13.94 -15.26
C LYS A 184 -9.85 14.21 -13.79
N ILE A 185 -10.47 13.27 -13.07
CA ILE A 185 -11.06 13.55 -11.76
C ILE A 185 -10.78 12.44 -10.74
N SER A 186 -10.60 11.18 -11.18
CA SER A 186 -10.54 10.00 -10.29
C SER A 186 -9.33 9.13 -10.56
N LEU A 187 -9.03 8.26 -9.61
CA LEU A 187 -8.22 7.08 -9.86
C LEU A 187 -9.17 5.93 -10.25
N ASP A 188 -9.16 5.55 -11.52
CA ASP A 188 -9.91 4.41 -12.02
C ASP A 188 -8.96 3.22 -12.14
N ILE A 189 -9.33 2.08 -11.55
CA ILE A 189 -8.56 0.85 -11.58
C ILE A 189 -9.37 -0.21 -12.32
N ASP A 190 -8.92 -0.58 -13.52
CA ASP A 190 -9.49 -1.68 -14.30
C ASP A 190 -8.57 -2.90 -14.18
N PHE A 191 -9.07 -3.94 -13.56
CA PHE A 191 -8.31 -5.11 -13.22
C PHE A 191 -8.94 -6.39 -13.76
N GLU A 192 -8.18 -7.17 -14.53
CA GLU A 192 -8.60 -8.46 -15.05
C GLU A 192 -7.58 -9.55 -14.69
N ILE A 193 -8.09 -10.67 -14.18
CA ILE A 193 -7.33 -11.89 -13.93
C ILE A 193 -7.87 -13.03 -14.76
N LYS A 194 -6.98 -13.87 -15.29
CA LYS A 194 -7.32 -15.07 -16.06
C LYS A 194 -6.57 -16.27 -15.52
N TYR A 195 -7.33 -17.23 -15.03
CA TYR A 195 -6.80 -18.50 -14.57
C TYR A 195 -7.17 -19.62 -15.55
N LYS A 196 -6.27 -20.62 -15.64
CA LYS A 196 -6.55 -21.84 -16.42
C LYS A 196 -7.57 -22.75 -15.74
N ASN A 197 -7.83 -22.55 -14.46
CA ASN A 197 -8.83 -23.30 -13.69
C ASN A 197 -10.21 -22.75 -14.03
N ASP A 198 -11.09 -23.60 -14.55
CA ASP A 198 -12.42 -23.21 -15.02
C ASP A 198 -13.33 -22.70 -13.86
N LEU A 199 -13.09 -23.14 -12.62
CA LEU A 199 -13.84 -22.66 -11.44
C LEU A 199 -13.51 -21.19 -11.11
N ILE A 200 -12.29 -20.73 -11.39
CA ILE A 200 -11.87 -19.35 -11.17
C ILE A 200 -12.11 -18.54 -12.44
N GLY A 201 -11.72 -19.09 -13.60
CA GLY A 201 -11.92 -18.53 -14.93
C GLY A 201 -11.32 -17.13 -15.10
N SER A 202 -12.06 -16.28 -15.80
CA SER A 202 -11.73 -14.87 -16.00
C SER A 202 -12.62 -14.00 -15.12
N GLN A 203 -12.00 -13.08 -14.38
CA GLN A 203 -12.69 -12.10 -13.54
C GLN A 203 -12.17 -10.71 -13.87
N ARG A 204 -13.05 -9.73 -13.97
CA ARG A 204 -12.72 -8.33 -14.21
C ARG A 204 -13.52 -7.45 -13.26
N ASN A 205 -12.84 -6.44 -12.71
CA ASN A 205 -13.47 -5.42 -11.89
C ASN A 205 -12.94 -4.04 -12.27
N LEU A 206 -13.83 -3.05 -12.34
CA LEU A 206 -13.51 -1.65 -12.53
C LEU A 206 -13.90 -0.90 -11.26
N VAL A 207 -12.90 -0.37 -10.57
CA VAL A 207 -13.09 0.44 -9.35
C VAL A 207 -12.77 1.89 -9.69
N LYS A 208 -13.67 2.80 -9.31
CA LYS A 208 -13.46 4.25 -9.39
C LYS A 208 -13.30 4.77 -7.97
N VAL A 209 -12.10 5.24 -7.64
CA VAL A 209 -11.81 5.74 -6.29
C VAL A 209 -12.18 7.21 -6.23
N TYR A 210 -13.32 7.49 -5.60
CA TYR A 210 -13.78 8.83 -5.22
C TYR A 210 -13.70 8.97 -3.70
N GLU A 211 -13.80 10.20 -3.17
CA GLU A 211 -13.84 10.42 -1.72
C GLU A 211 -15.01 9.71 -1.02
N ASP A 212 -16.08 9.40 -1.76
CA ASP A 212 -17.32 8.81 -1.23
C ASP A 212 -17.44 7.29 -1.42
N ASP A 213 -16.53 6.65 -2.16
CA ASP A 213 -16.65 5.22 -2.55
C ASP A 213 -15.76 4.28 -1.73
N LEU A 214 -15.47 4.64 -0.47
CA LEU A 214 -14.61 3.83 0.41
C LEU A 214 -15.21 2.49 0.84
N ASP A 215 -16.52 2.29 0.63
CA ASP A 215 -17.22 1.04 0.99
C ASP A 215 -16.96 -0.09 -0.02
N GLU A 216 -16.35 0.20 -1.20
CA GLU A 216 -16.06 -0.78 -2.25
C GLU A 216 -14.57 -1.21 -2.30
N ILE A 217 -13.73 -0.67 -1.41
CA ILE A 217 -12.31 -1.01 -1.27
C ILE A 217 -12.14 -2.06 -0.16
#